data_e6a5cbb344b49f9ac80899530fcdce02
#
_entry.id   e6a5cbb344b49f9ac80899530fcdce02
#
_cell.length_a   1.000
_cell.length_b   1.000
_cell.length_c   1.000
_cell.angle_alpha   90.00
_cell.angle_beta   90.00
_cell.angle_gamma   90.00
#
_symmetry.space_group_name_H-M   'P 1'
#
loop_
_entity.id
_entity.type
_entity.pdbx_description
1 polymer ?
#
loop_
_entity_poly.entity_id
_entity_poly.type
_entity_poly.pdbx_seq_one_letter_code
_entity_poly.pdbx_strand_id
1 'polypeptide(L)'
;MFDFPTTAQPAPKPFKPYDWNTPVHYDEDRKQSFHRAATQRLKALAKACGWDKPTFDLRSNKAGIAVSGEIVLHHDAVYISVSQSRMGSETGILIRTCKSRKDYVGGTNTFAPLRLLDDTTALARRVQQVIASQR
;
A
#
# COMPACT_ATOMS: atom_id res chain seq x y z
N MET A 1 26.93 -6.39 23.55
CA MET A 1 26.46 -6.28 23.21
C MET A 1 25.89 -6.37 22.74
N PHE A 2 25.68 -6.39 22.80
CA PHE A 2 24.92 -6.42 22.49
C PHE A 2 24.37 -6.52 21.71
N ASP A 3 24.10 -6.58 21.70
CA ASP A 3 23.48 -6.60 21.15
C ASP A 3 23.06 -6.46 20.54
N PHE A 4 22.93 -6.24 20.47
CA PHE A 4 22.37 -5.98 20.13
C PHE A 4 21.82 -5.94 19.32
N PRO A 5 21.79 -6.06 18.94
CA PRO A 5 21.12 -5.92 18.30
C PRO A 5 20.15 -5.85 18.08
N THR A 6 20.01 -6.02 18.06
CA THR A 6 19.19 -5.95 18.04
C THR A 6 18.44 -5.57 18.68
N THR A 7 18.74 -5.44 18.74
CA THR A 7 17.92 -5.16 19.46
C THR A 7 17.19 -4.48 19.63
N ALA A 8 17.39 -4.65 19.62
CA ALA A 8 16.84 -3.52 19.98
C ALA A 8 15.38 -3.27 19.79
N GLN A 9 14.86 -3.16 18.59
CA GLN A 9 13.44 -3.00 18.39
C GLN A 9 12.77 -4.35 18.27
N PRO A 10 11.64 -4.55 18.95
CA PRO A 10 10.89 -5.76 18.73
C PRO A 10 10.47 -5.84 17.25
N ALA A 11 10.48 -7.01 16.70
CA ALA A 11 9.97 -7.21 15.35
C ALA A 11 8.54 -6.65 15.30
N PRO A 12 8.16 -5.96 14.23
CA PRO A 12 6.78 -5.50 14.11
C PRO A 12 5.85 -6.70 14.22
N LYS A 13 4.72 -6.51 14.91
CA LYS A 13 3.73 -7.58 15.01
C LYS A 13 3.30 -7.97 13.62
N PRO A 14 3.27 -9.26 13.31
CA PRO A 14 2.78 -9.69 11.99
C PRO A 14 1.31 -9.26 11.85
N PHE A 15 0.94 -8.92 10.62
CA PHE A 15 -0.45 -8.62 10.34
C PHE A 15 -1.31 -9.85 10.53
N LYS A 16 -2.57 -9.65 10.87
CA LYS A 16 -3.53 -10.73 10.80
C LYS A 16 -3.57 -11.23 9.36
N PRO A 17 -3.44 -12.55 9.13
CA PRO A 17 -3.41 -13.08 7.77
C PRO A 17 -4.60 -12.65 6.94
N TYR A 18 -4.35 -12.32 5.68
CA TYR A 18 -5.39 -12.02 4.70
C TYR A 18 -5.05 -12.72 3.39
N ASP A 19 -6.05 -13.32 2.77
CA ASP A 19 -5.86 -14.01 1.50
C ASP A 19 -6.08 -13.03 0.34
N TRP A 20 -4.99 -12.55 -0.21
CA TRP A 20 -5.01 -11.58 -1.32
C TRP A 20 -5.43 -12.21 -2.65
N ASN A 21 -5.46 -13.54 -2.74
CA ASN A 21 -5.78 -14.24 -3.97
C ASN A 21 -7.27 -14.57 -4.11
N THR A 22 -8.01 -14.58 -3.01
CA THR A 22 -9.45 -14.83 -3.08
C THR A 22 -10.15 -13.58 -3.60
N PRO A 23 -10.92 -13.68 -4.70
CA PRO A 23 -11.62 -12.53 -5.25
C PRO A 23 -12.62 -11.94 -4.27
N VAL A 24 -12.69 -10.61 -4.25
CA VAL A 24 -13.68 -9.90 -3.43
C VAL A 24 -15.08 -10.05 -4.02
N HIS A 25 -15.20 -10.02 -5.34
CA HIS A 25 -16.48 -10.05 -6.06
C HIS A 25 -17.42 -8.96 -5.54
N TYR A 26 -18.72 -9.24 -5.45
CA TYR A 26 -19.73 -8.30 -4.96
C TYR A 26 -20.14 -8.62 -3.51
N ASP A 27 -19.25 -9.22 -2.74
CA ASP A 27 -19.48 -9.55 -1.33
C ASP A 27 -19.05 -8.37 -0.45
N GLU A 28 -20.01 -7.72 0.21
CA GLU A 28 -19.72 -6.55 1.03
C GLU A 28 -18.80 -6.86 2.21
N ASP A 29 -18.95 -8.03 2.84
CA ASP A 29 -18.09 -8.41 3.96
C ASP A 29 -16.65 -8.59 3.51
N ARG A 30 -16.45 -9.23 2.36
CA ARG A 30 -15.12 -9.40 1.77
C ARG A 30 -14.52 -8.06 1.39
N LYS A 31 -15.34 -7.17 0.83
CA LYS A 31 -14.90 -5.83 0.44
C LYS A 31 -14.43 -5.04 1.65
N GLN A 32 -15.20 -5.07 2.74
CA GLN A 32 -14.81 -4.40 3.98
C GLN A 32 -13.54 -5.01 4.58
N SER A 33 -13.41 -6.33 4.56
CA SER A 33 -12.21 -7.01 5.03
C SER A 33 -10.99 -6.63 4.21
N PHE A 34 -11.14 -6.54 2.89
CA PHE A 34 -10.09 -6.12 1.97
C PHE A 34 -9.63 -4.70 2.30
N HIS A 35 -10.57 -3.76 2.44
CA HIS A 35 -10.26 -2.38 2.78
C HIS A 35 -9.56 -2.26 4.13
N ARG A 36 -10.02 -3.00 5.12
CA ARG A 36 -9.42 -2.99 6.45
C ARG A 36 -7.99 -3.52 6.42
N ALA A 37 -7.79 -4.64 5.75
CA ALA A 37 -6.47 -5.26 5.63
C ALA A 37 -5.50 -4.35 4.88
N ALA A 38 -5.92 -3.80 3.75
CA ALA A 38 -5.07 -2.92 2.95
C ALA A 38 -4.76 -1.63 3.69
N THR A 39 -5.73 -1.03 4.36
CA THR A 39 -5.53 0.19 5.13
C THR A 39 -4.49 0.00 6.22
N GLN A 40 -4.58 -1.12 6.93
CA GLN A 40 -3.63 -1.44 7.99
C GLN A 40 -2.19 -1.52 7.45
N ARG A 41 -2.02 -2.16 6.30
CA ARG A 41 -0.71 -2.34 5.70
C ARG A 41 -0.16 -1.04 5.11
N LEU A 42 -1.03 -0.21 4.55
CA LEU A 42 -0.60 1.10 4.04
C LEU A 42 -0.19 2.04 5.18
N LYS A 43 -0.85 1.97 6.32
CA LYS A 43 -0.41 2.72 7.51
C LYS A 43 0.97 2.28 7.96
N ALA A 44 1.23 0.98 7.96
CA ALA A 44 2.54 0.45 8.30
C ALA A 44 3.60 0.90 7.28
N LEU A 45 3.24 0.93 6.01
CA LEU A 45 4.13 1.42 4.95
C LEU A 45 4.51 2.88 5.17
N ALA A 46 3.52 3.74 5.45
CA ALA A 46 3.79 5.15 5.71
C ALA A 46 4.76 5.32 6.88
N LYS A 47 4.56 4.55 7.93
CA LYS A 47 5.45 4.58 9.10
C LYS A 47 6.86 4.11 8.74
N ALA A 48 6.95 3.04 7.96
CA ALA A 48 8.25 2.50 7.53
C ALA A 48 9.01 3.49 6.64
N CYS A 49 8.29 4.29 5.85
CA CYS A 49 8.87 5.32 5.01
C CYS A 49 9.18 6.61 5.78
N GLY A 50 8.81 6.68 7.06
CA GLY A 50 9.03 7.87 7.86
C GLY A 50 8.09 9.03 7.54
N TRP A 51 6.92 8.74 6.98
CA TRP A 51 5.97 9.79 6.59
C TRP A 51 5.04 10.13 7.74
N ASP A 52 4.97 11.42 8.07
CA ASP A 52 4.05 11.93 9.08
C ASP A 52 2.67 12.18 8.48
N LYS A 53 1.64 12.11 9.31
CA LYS A 53 0.25 12.30 8.86
C LYS A 53 0.02 13.55 8.01
N PRO A 54 0.62 14.72 8.33
CA PRO A 54 0.39 15.89 7.48
C PRO A 54 0.93 15.77 6.06
N THR A 55 1.80 14.78 5.77
CA THR A 55 2.45 14.64 4.46
C THR A 55 1.72 13.68 3.54
N PHE A 56 0.66 13.03 4.00
CA PHE A 56 -0.08 12.09 3.15
C PHE A 56 -1.55 12.02 3.56
N ASP A 57 -2.37 11.61 2.59
CA ASP A 57 -3.78 11.25 2.79
C ASP A 57 -3.95 9.76 2.59
N LEU A 58 -4.82 9.16 3.36
CA LEU A 58 -5.18 7.75 3.22
C LEU A 58 -6.69 7.68 3.05
N ARG A 59 -7.12 7.25 1.87
CA ARG A 59 -8.53 7.24 1.50
C ARG A 59 -8.99 5.83 1.15
N SER A 60 -10.18 5.48 1.59
CA SER A 60 -10.83 4.22 1.29
C SER A 60 -12.06 4.53 0.42
N ASN A 61 -12.02 4.13 -0.85
CA ASN A 61 -13.10 4.36 -1.79
C ASN A 61 -13.75 3.02 -2.17
N LYS A 62 -14.84 2.69 -1.47
CA LYS A 62 -15.54 1.42 -1.71
C LYS A 62 -16.41 1.45 -2.96
N ALA A 63 -16.67 2.63 -3.51
CA ALA A 63 -17.46 2.80 -4.73
C ALA A 63 -16.60 2.98 -5.97
N GLY A 64 -15.29 2.67 -5.88
CA GLY A 64 -14.38 2.78 -7.01
C GLY A 64 -14.73 1.83 -8.15
N ILE A 65 -14.01 2.00 -9.27
CA ILE A 65 -14.27 1.24 -10.51
C ILE A 65 -14.06 -0.26 -10.31
N ALA A 66 -13.03 -0.65 -9.57
CA ALA A 66 -12.78 -2.06 -9.28
C ALA A 66 -13.86 -2.61 -8.34
N VAL A 67 -14.19 -3.88 -8.49
CA VAL A 67 -15.16 -4.55 -7.63
C VAL A 67 -14.80 -4.40 -6.16
N SER A 68 -13.51 -4.46 -5.85
CA SER A 68 -13.00 -4.27 -4.49
C SER A 68 -13.07 -2.82 -4.01
N GLY A 69 -13.33 -1.85 -4.91
CA GLY A 69 -13.02 -0.46 -4.63
C GLY A 69 -11.51 -0.26 -4.62
N GLU A 70 -11.07 0.85 -4.08
CA GLU A 70 -9.63 1.12 -3.98
C GLU A 70 -9.29 1.81 -2.67
N ILE A 71 -8.08 1.58 -2.19
CA ILE A 71 -7.52 2.28 -1.04
C ILE A 71 -6.31 3.05 -1.57
N VAL A 72 -6.25 4.34 -1.28
CA VAL A 72 -5.21 5.22 -1.80
C VAL A 72 -4.40 5.81 -0.67
N LEU A 73 -3.08 5.69 -0.77
CA LEU A 73 -2.13 6.42 0.05
C LEU A 73 -1.49 7.46 -0.86
N HIS A 74 -1.85 8.73 -0.68
CA HIS A 74 -1.37 9.83 -1.52
C HIS A 74 -0.43 10.72 -0.70
N HIS A 75 0.85 10.50 -0.86
CA HIS A 75 1.90 11.30 -0.24
C HIS A 75 2.29 12.45 -1.17
N ASP A 76 2.99 13.45 -0.63
CA ASP A 76 3.45 14.61 -1.43
C ASP A 76 4.33 14.20 -2.62
N ALA A 77 5.01 13.06 -2.55
CA ALA A 77 5.94 12.62 -3.59
C ALA A 77 5.50 11.37 -4.34
N VAL A 78 4.53 10.61 -3.83
CA VAL A 78 4.13 9.34 -4.43
C VAL A 78 2.65 9.05 -4.21
N TYR A 79 2.03 8.46 -5.23
CA TYR A 79 0.64 8.02 -5.21
C TYR A 79 0.63 6.49 -5.25
N ILE A 80 -0.03 5.88 -4.27
CA ILE A 80 -0.11 4.42 -4.16
C ILE A 80 -1.59 4.05 -4.09
N SER A 81 -2.02 3.18 -5.00
CA SER A 81 -3.40 2.69 -5.04
C SER A 81 -3.40 1.18 -4.90
N VAL A 82 -4.31 0.67 -4.08
CA VAL A 82 -4.47 -0.76 -3.85
C VAL A 82 -5.89 -1.15 -4.24
N SER A 83 -6.00 -2.11 -5.14
CA SER A 83 -7.29 -2.66 -5.56
C SER A 83 -7.10 -4.09 -6.01
N GLN A 84 -8.20 -4.84 -6.06
CA GLN A 84 -8.18 -6.20 -6.58
C GLN A 84 -8.86 -6.18 -7.94
N SER A 85 -8.10 -6.51 -8.98
CA SER A 85 -8.63 -6.55 -10.34
C SER A 85 -9.07 -7.96 -10.70
N ARG A 86 -9.83 -8.07 -11.80
CA ARG A 86 -10.21 -9.37 -12.38
C ARG A 86 -8.99 -10.13 -12.90
N MET A 87 -7.89 -9.42 -13.13
CA MET A 87 -6.66 -9.99 -13.67
C MET A 87 -5.82 -10.68 -12.60
N GLY A 88 -6.30 -10.73 -11.38
CA GLY A 88 -5.60 -11.35 -10.27
C GLY A 88 -4.93 -10.34 -9.37
N SER A 89 -4.06 -10.83 -8.48
CA SER A 89 -3.44 -10.01 -7.44
C SER A 89 -2.09 -9.42 -7.82
N GLU A 90 -1.52 -9.80 -8.99
CA GLU A 90 -0.14 -9.45 -9.35
C GLU A 90 0.06 -7.97 -9.67
N THR A 91 -1.00 -7.26 -10.05
CA THR A 91 -0.95 -5.84 -10.36
C THR A 91 -1.84 -5.03 -9.43
N GLY A 92 -2.12 -5.55 -8.25
CA GLY A 92 -3.05 -4.93 -7.32
C GLY A 92 -2.52 -3.66 -6.64
N ILE A 93 -1.22 -3.47 -6.61
CA ILE A 93 -0.61 -2.24 -6.08
C ILE A 93 -0.09 -1.42 -7.25
N LEU A 94 -0.55 -0.18 -7.34
CA LEU A 94 -0.04 0.78 -8.33
C LEU A 94 0.76 1.84 -7.58
N ILE A 95 1.99 2.08 -8.05
CA ILE A 95 2.89 3.06 -7.45
C ILE A 95 3.34 4.00 -8.56
N ARG A 96 3.20 5.31 -8.33
CA ARG A 96 3.73 6.32 -9.27
C ARG A 96 4.12 7.56 -8.49
N THR A 97 5.12 8.29 -9.00
CA THR A 97 5.50 9.57 -8.39
C THR A 97 4.44 10.62 -8.69
N CYS A 98 4.37 11.62 -7.84
CA CYS A 98 3.52 12.80 -8.06
C CYS A 98 4.26 14.03 -7.57
N LYS A 99 3.78 15.21 -8.00
CA LYS A 99 4.39 16.47 -7.61
C LYS A 99 3.82 17.00 -6.30
N SER A 100 2.61 16.61 -5.98
CA SER A 100 1.92 17.01 -4.76
C SER A 100 0.71 16.12 -4.54
N ARG A 101 0.03 16.33 -3.41
CA ARG A 101 -1.22 15.59 -3.12
C ARG A 101 -2.39 15.99 -4.01
N LYS A 102 -2.24 17.02 -4.84
CA LYS A 102 -3.26 17.41 -5.83
C LYS A 102 -2.95 16.88 -7.21
N ASP A 103 -1.82 16.21 -7.38
CA ASP A 103 -1.42 15.64 -8.66
C ASP A 103 -1.96 14.23 -8.77
N TYR A 104 -2.99 14.04 -9.59
CA TYR A 104 -3.63 12.75 -9.84
C TYR A 104 -3.19 12.09 -11.14
N VAL A 105 -2.33 12.77 -11.90
CA VAL A 105 -1.82 12.26 -13.18
C VAL A 105 -0.49 11.55 -12.99
N GLY A 106 0.41 12.17 -12.24
CA GLY A 106 1.65 11.55 -11.78
C GLY A 106 2.61 11.10 -12.86
N GLY A 107 3.55 10.26 -12.44
CA GLY A 107 4.56 9.67 -13.31
C GLY A 107 4.14 8.34 -13.91
N THR A 108 5.13 7.54 -14.30
CA THR A 108 4.87 6.23 -14.89
C THR A 108 4.32 5.25 -13.85
N ASN A 109 3.30 4.51 -14.23
CA ASN A 109 2.71 3.49 -13.36
C ASN A 109 3.67 2.33 -13.18
N THR A 110 3.93 1.97 -11.92
CA THR A 110 4.69 0.78 -11.56
C THR A 110 3.78 -0.11 -10.74
N PHE A 111 3.72 -1.39 -11.08
CA PHE A 111 2.82 -2.32 -10.41
C PHE A 111 3.58 -3.28 -9.51
N ALA A 112 2.91 -3.72 -8.44
CA ALA A 112 3.43 -4.73 -7.54
C ALA A 112 2.28 -5.66 -7.12
N PRO A 113 2.60 -6.91 -6.73
CA PRO A 113 1.56 -7.84 -6.31
C PRO A 113 0.99 -7.49 -4.93
N LEU A 114 -0.28 -7.78 -4.71
CA LEU A 114 -0.94 -7.51 -3.44
C LEU A 114 -0.23 -8.16 -2.25
N ARG A 115 0.37 -9.34 -2.43
CA ARG A 115 1.07 -10.03 -1.35
C ARG A 115 2.22 -9.19 -0.75
N LEU A 116 2.73 -8.23 -1.52
CA LEU A 116 3.79 -7.35 -1.03
C LEU A 116 3.32 -6.46 0.10
N LEU A 117 1.99 -6.27 0.25
CA LEU A 117 1.43 -5.55 1.39
C LEU A 117 1.79 -6.19 2.73
N ASP A 118 2.01 -7.50 2.74
CA ASP A 118 2.36 -8.22 3.97
C ASP A 118 3.84 -8.11 4.32
N ASP A 119 4.66 -7.57 3.41
CA ASP A 119 6.09 -7.35 3.65
C ASP A 119 6.38 -5.86 3.60
N THR A 120 6.17 -5.19 4.73
CA THR A 120 6.30 -3.74 4.83
C THR A 120 7.68 -3.25 4.39
N THR A 121 8.74 -3.94 4.79
CA THR A 121 10.11 -3.55 4.46
C THR A 121 10.35 -3.64 2.96
N ALA A 122 9.93 -4.72 2.33
CA ALA A 122 10.09 -4.90 0.88
C ALA A 122 9.26 -3.88 0.10
N LEU A 123 8.04 -3.61 0.55
CA LEU A 123 7.18 -2.63 -0.09
C LEU A 123 7.76 -1.22 0.04
N ALA A 124 8.25 -0.86 1.23
CA ALA A 124 8.88 0.44 1.44
C ALA A 124 10.09 0.63 0.53
N ARG A 125 10.90 -0.42 0.40
CA ARG A 125 12.06 -0.39 -0.50
C ARG A 125 11.64 -0.18 -1.94
N ARG A 126 10.58 -0.87 -2.37
CA ARG A 126 10.05 -0.74 -3.73
C ARG A 126 9.56 0.68 -3.99
N VAL A 127 8.82 1.26 -3.04
CA VAL A 127 8.32 2.64 -3.14
C VAL A 127 9.48 3.62 -3.26
N GLN A 128 10.52 3.46 -2.44
CA GLN A 128 11.68 4.35 -2.49
C GLN A 128 12.43 4.21 -3.82
N GLN A 129 12.51 3.01 -4.37
CA GLN A 129 13.11 2.80 -5.70
C GLN A 129 12.32 3.53 -6.79
N VAL A 130 10.99 3.49 -6.73
CA VAL A 130 10.15 4.20 -7.70
C VAL A 130 10.36 5.70 -7.60
N ILE A 131 10.37 6.24 -6.38
CA ILE A 131 10.62 7.66 -6.17
C ILE A 131 11.97 8.05 -6.76
N ALA A 132 13.02 7.28 -6.50
CA ALA A 132 14.36 7.57 -6.99
C ALA A 132 14.46 7.48 -8.52
N SER A 133 13.80 6.48 -9.12
CA SER A 133 13.93 6.22 -10.56
C SER A 133 13.10 7.15 -11.44
N GLN A 134 12.07 7.77 -10.89
CA GLN A 134 11.17 8.65 -11.66
C GLN A 134 11.45 10.14 -11.42
N ARG A 135 12.43 10.44 -10.62
CA ARG A 135 12.82 11.83 -10.35
C ARG A 135 13.63 12.45 -11.46
#